data_86d7d45c5a93edb270033c85e1a803f7
#
_entry.id   86d7d45c5a93edb270033c85e1a803f7
#
_cell.length_a   1.000
_cell.length_b   1.000
_cell.length_c   1.000
_cell.angle_alpha   90.00
_cell.angle_beta   90.00
_cell.angle_gamma   90.00
#
_symmetry.space_group_name_H-M   'P 1'
#
loop_
_entity.id
_entity.type
_entity.pdbx_description
1 polymer ?
#
loop_
_entity_poly.entity_id
_entity_poly.type
_entity_poly.pdbx_seq_one_letter_code
_entity_poly.pdbx_strand_id
1 'polypeptide(L)'
;MFSWALVTTLKREVEDTDNNSESQSADENPKLQAAILHCVPLFHVTGSHSGFLMSIIAGRKMVMMSKWDPGAALQLIQDEKIGAITGVPTQTWDLLTHPDRDKYDLSSFKELSGGGAPRPPEHVKKLKDGFNDAEPSIGYGLTETNAAGTLNLGKDYLLHPGSCGRAIPPVTDVAIIDENWNFVEDPKAVV
;
A
#
# COMPACT_ATOMS: atom_id res chain seq x y z
N MET A 1 15.38 2.79 -4.81
CA MET A 1 14.32 3.04 -5.82
C MET A 1 13.86 1.75 -6.52
N PHE A 2 14.76 0.88 -6.93
CA PHE A 2 14.44 -0.38 -7.61
C PHE A 2 13.74 -1.45 -6.74
N SER A 3 13.80 -1.35 -5.42
CA SER A 3 13.36 -2.41 -4.52
C SER A 3 11.85 -2.62 -4.45
N TRP A 4 11.10 -1.57 -4.34
CA TRP A 4 9.64 -1.64 -4.34
C TRP A 4 9.11 -2.14 -5.68
N ALA A 5 9.71 -1.66 -6.79
CA ALA A 5 9.40 -2.14 -8.12
C ALA A 5 9.72 -3.63 -8.24
N LEU A 6 10.88 -4.07 -7.76
CA LEU A 6 11.29 -5.47 -7.81
C LEU A 6 10.34 -6.37 -7.00
N VAL A 7 9.99 -5.98 -5.77
CA VAL A 7 9.07 -6.77 -4.91
C VAL A 7 7.66 -6.84 -5.51
N THR A 8 7.13 -5.74 -6.03
CA THR A 8 5.80 -5.74 -6.65
C THR A 8 5.80 -6.46 -8.00
N THR A 9 6.86 -6.35 -8.80
CA THR A 9 6.99 -7.05 -10.07
C THR A 9 7.19 -8.55 -9.86
N LEU A 10 8.07 -8.96 -8.95
CA LEU A 10 8.28 -10.38 -8.61
C LEU A 10 7.01 -11.01 -8.02
N LYS A 11 6.28 -10.29 -7.15
CA LYS A 11 5.02 -10.77 -6.61
C LYS A 11 3.97 -10.98 -7.72
N ARG A 12 3.91 -10.06 -8.68
CA ARG A 12 3.03 -10.16 -9.84
C ARG A 12 3.43 -11.31 -10.77
N GLU A 13 4.72 -11.51 -11.02
CA GLU A 13 5.22 -12.63 -11.85
C GLU A 13 4.97 -13.98 -11.18
N VAL A 14 5.08 -14.07 -9.85
CA VAL A 14 4.77 -15.30 -9.08
C VAL A 14 3.26 -15.57 -9.11
N GLU A 15 2.42 -14.56 -8.88
CA GLU A 15 0.96 -14.69 -8.96
C GLU A 15 0.49 -15.02 -10.38
N ASP A 16 1.12 -14.45 -11.42
CA ASP A 16 0.84 -14.76 -12.84
C ASP A 16 1.32 -16.17 -13.22
N THR A 17 2.37 -16.71 -12.60
CA THR A 17 2.86 -18.08 -12.83
C THR A 17 1.97 -19.12 -12.15
N ASP A 18 1.49 -18.85 -10.95
CA ASP A 18 0.55 -19.74 -10.25
C ASP A 18 -0.84 -19.77 -10.90
N ASN A 19 -1.27 -18.65 -11.49
CA ASN A 19 -2.54 -18.55 -12.23
C ASN A 19 -2.46 -19.09 -13.68
N ASN A 20 -1.26 -19.22 -14.25
CA ASN A 20 -1.09 -19.70 -15.63
C ASN A 20 -1.08 -21.23 -15.75
N SER A 21 -1.20 -21.96 -14.65
CA SER A 21 -1.36 -23.42 -14.66
C SER A 21 -2.82 -23.89 -14.90
N GLU A 22 -3.79 -22.99 -14.82
CA GLU A 22 -5.19 -23.30 -15.13
C GLU A 22 -5.86 -22.18 -15.94
N SER A 23 -6.17 -22.50 -17.19
CA SER A 23 -7.00 -21.75 -18.14
C SER A 23 -6.30 -20.75 -19.08
N GLN A 24 -5.89 -21.26 -20.24
CA GLN A 24 -5.95 -20.49 -21.50
C GLN A 24 -7.42 -20.37 -21.93
N SER A 25 -8.12 -19.37 -21.42
CA SER A 25 -9.31 -18.82 -22.10
C SER A 25 -8.99 -17.35 -22.39
N ALA A 26 -8.87 -17.05 -23.68
CA ALA A 26 -8.73 -15.70 -24.17
C ALA A 26 -9.98 -14.88 -23.79
N ASP A 27 -9.88 -14.14 -22.70
CA ASP A 27 -10.85 -13.10 -22.37
C ASP A 27 -10.46 -11.85 -23.16
N GLU A 28 -11.21 -11.58 -24.25
CA GLU A 28 -10.99 -10.44 -25.17
C GLU A 28 -11.31 -9.07 -24.53
N ASN A 29 -11.40 -8.99 -23.22
CA ASN A 29 -11.65 -7.71 -22.56
C ASN A 29 -10.31 -7.01 -22.26
N PRO A 30 -10.06 -5.81 -22.80
CA PRO A 30 -8.82 -5.11 -22.50
C PRO A 30 -8.72 -4.93 -20.99
N LYS A 31 -7.72 -5.55 -20.36
CA LYS A 31 -7.46 -5.42 -18.92
C LYS A 31 -7.39 -3.93 -18.61
N LEU A 32 -8.31 -3.43 -17.80
CA LEU A 32 -8.29 -2.05 -17.35
C LEU A 32 -6.92 -1.72 -16.76
N GLN A 33 -6.31 -0.63 -17.21
CA GLN A 33 -5.06 -0.16 -16.65
C GLN A 33 -5.20 0.04 -15.14
N ALA A 34 -4.34 -0.56 -14.34
CA ALA A 34 -4.35 -0.39 -12.90
C ALA A 34 -4.25 1.10 -12.54
N ALA A 35 -5.15 1.59 -11.69
CA ALA A 35 -5.22 2.99 -11.31
C ALA A 35 -4.94 3.17 -9.82
N ILE A 36 -4.22 4.25 -9.48
CA ILE A 36 -3.91 4.62 -8.10
C ILE A 36 -4.36 6.05 -7.79
N LEU A 37 -4.93 6.24 -6.61
CA LEU A 37 -5.20 7.57 -6.07
C LEU A 37 -3.94 8.10 -5.40
N HIS A 38 -3.47 9.25 -5.88
CA HIS A 38 -2.27 9.90 -5.37
C HIS A 38 -2.61 11.24 -4.73
N CYS A 39 -2.48 11.33 -3.41
CA CYS A 39 -2.85 12.49 -2.61
C CYS A 39 -1.76 12.95 -1.63
N VAL A 40 -0.54 12.42 -1.78
CA VAL A 40 0.63 12.84 -1.00
C VAL A 40 1.48 13.80 -1.84
N PRO A 41 1.94 14.92 -1.28
CA PRO A 41 2.75 15.88 -2.02
C PRO A 41 4.02 15.27 -2.61
N LEU A 42 4.35 15.64 -3.86
CA LEU A 42 5.53 15.11 -4.56
C LEU A 42 6.87 15.53 -3.96
N PHE A 43 6.90 16.58 -3.11
CA PHE A 43 8.10 16.95 -2.38
C PHE A 43 8.39 16.02 -1.19
N HIS A 44 7.44 15.20 -0.79
CA HIS A 44 7.62 14.17 0.23
C HIS A 44 8.00 12.84 -0.41
N VAL A 45 8.95 12.11 0.19
CA VAL A 45 9.46 10.84 -0.37
C VAL A 45 8.37 9.80 -0.58
N THR A 46 7.35 9.73 0.28
CA THR A 46 6.19 8.87 0.08
C THR A 46 5.44 9.22 -1.20
N GLY A 47 5.25 10.51 -1.48
CA GLY A 47 4.59 10.98 -2.70
C GLY A 47 5.43 10.71 -3.94
N SER A 48 6.69 11.17 -3.93
CA SER A 48 7.57 11.06 -5.11
C SER A 48 8.02 9.64 -5.39
N HIS A 49 8.46 8.88 -4.38
CA HIS A 49 9.06 7.56 -4.57
C HIS A 49 8.01 6.45 -4.53
N SER A 50 7.25 6.34 -3.43
CA SER A 50 6.26 5.26 -3.29
C SER A 50 5.01 5.45 -4.17
N GLY A 51 4.60 6.69 -4.41
CA GLY A 51 3.47 7.01 -5.28
C GLY A 51 3.87 7.17 -6.75
N PHE A 52 4.53 8.28 -7.06
CA PHE A 52 4.76 8.72 -8.45
C PHE A 52 5.70 7.80 -9.24
N LEU A 53 6.94 7.62 -8.77
CA LEU A 53 7.94 6.81 -9.50
C LEU A 53 7.51 5.35 -9.63
N MET A 54 6.89 4.80 -8.59
CA MET A 54 6.36 3.44 -8.63
C MET A 54 5.21 3.29 -9.63
N SER A 55 4.37 4.31 -9.76
CA SER A 55 3.29 4.29 -10.76
C SER A 55 3.83 4.29 -12.18
N ILE A 56 4.90 5.06 -12.44
CA ILE A 56 5.57 5.07 -13.76
C ILE A 56 6.16 3.68 -14.06
N ILE A 57 6.91 3.10 -13.11
CA ILE A 57 7.54 1.79 -13.30
C ILE A 57 6.51 0.70 -13.54
N ALA A 58 5.39 0.74 -12.80
CA ALA A 58 4.32 -0.25 -12.91
C ALA A 58 3.31 0.03 -14.04
N GLY A 59 3.49 1.10 -14.82
CA GLY A 59 2.56 1.48 -15.89
C GLY A 59 1.15 1.80 -15.38
N ARG A 60 1.01 2.32 -14.16
CA ARG A 60 -0.28 2.63 -13.55
C ARG A 60 -0.80 3.99 -14.00
N LYS A 61 -2.11 4.08 -14.19
CA LYS A 61 -2.82 5.36 -14.27
C LYS A 61 -2.76 6.04 -12.91
N MET A 62 -2.33 7.27 -12.86
CA MET A 62 -2.25 8.03 -11.62
C MET A 62 -3.28 9.15 -11.61
N VAL A 63 -4.21 9.09 -10.67
CA VAL A 63 -5.21 10.12 -10.42
C VAL A 63 -4.74 10.96 -9.23
N MET A 64 -4.49 12.23 -9.46
CA MET A 64 -3.89 13.14 -8.48
C MET A 64 -4.93 14.07 -7.87
N MET A 65 -4.86 14.25 -6.57
CA MET A 65 -5.63 15.26 -5.84
C MET A 65 -4.71 16.37 -5.35
N SER A 66 -5.06 17.63 -5.61
CA SER A 66 -4.30 18.79 -5.12
C SER A 66 -4.52 19.06 -3.64
N LYS A 67 -5.67 18.64 -3.12
CA LYS A 67 -6.07 18.75 -1.71
C LYS A 67 -6.87 17.51 -1.35
N TRP A 68 -6.62 16.97 -0.15
CA TRP A 68 -7.39 15.85 0.34
C TRP A 68 -8.83 16.24 0.66
N ASP A 69 -9.76 15.50 0.10
CA ASP A 69 -11.20 15.54 0.36
C ASP A 69 -11.75 14.12 0.21
N PRO A 70 -12.24 13.49 1.28
CA PRO A 70 -12.66 12.09 1.23
C PRO A 70 -13.89 11.87 0.33
N GLY A 71 -14.81 12.83 0.23
CA GLY A 71 -15.97 12.72 -0.66
C GLY A 71 -15.56 12.75 -2.14
N ALA A 72 -14.68 13.69 -2.50
CA ALA A 72 -14.11 13.74 -3.85
C ALA A 72 -13.27 12.48 -4.15
N ALA A 73 -12.54 11.96 -3.16
CA ALA A 73 -11.77 10.73 -3.31
C ALA A 73 -12.67 9.51 -3.60
N LEU A 74 -13.79 9.36 -2.88
CA LEU A 74 -14.78 8.30 -3.14
C LEU A 74 -15.37 8.39 -4.55
N GLN A 75 -15.69 9.60 -4.99
CA GLN A 75 -16.17 9.83 -6.36
C GLN A 75 -15.12 9.43 -7.40
N LEU A 76 -13.85 9.84 -7.21
CA LEU A 76 -12.76 9.47 -8.10
C LEU A 76 -12.49 7.96 -8.13
N ILE A 77 -12.60 7.27 -6.98
CA ILE A 77 -12.45 5.81 -6.93
C ILE A 77 -13.47 5.14 -7.82
N GLN A 78 -14.72 5.57 -7.76
CA GLN A 78 -15.79 5.06 -8.61
C GLN A 78 -15.58 5.38 -10.09
N ASP A 79 -15.35 6.66 -10.42
CA ASP A 79 -15.36 7.14 -11.80
C ASP A 79 -14.13 6.68 -12.59
N GLU A 80 -12.97 6.67 -11.94
CA GLU A 80 -11.68 6.33 -12.53
C GLU A 80 -11.27 4.85 -12.32
N LYS A 81 -12.15 4.07 -11.65
CA LYS A 81 -11.93 2.66 -11.29
C LYS A 81 -10.60 2.45 -10.58
N ILE A 82 -10.36 3.28 -9.58
CA ILE A 82 -9.11 3.25 -8.81
C ILE A 82 -9.03 1.97 -7.99
N GLY A 83 -7.93 1.24 -8.14
CA GLY A 83 -7.67 -0.02 -7.43
C GLY A 83 -6.89 0.16 -6.13
N ALA A 84 -6.12 1.25 -6.01
CA ALA A 84 -5.20 1.44 -4.89
C ALA A 84 -5.13 2.87 -4.40
N ILE A 85 -4.83 3.04 -3.11
CA ILE A 85 -4.37 4.30 -2.54
C ILE A 85 -3.04 4.07 -1.82
N THR A 86 -2.12 5.01 -1.99
CA THR A 86 -0.93 5.11 -1.13
C THR A 86 -0.93 6.48 -0.47
N GLY A 87 -0.97 6.48 0.86
CA GLY A 87 -1.06 7.72 1.62
C GLY A 87 -0.81 7.53 3.10
N VAL A 88 -1.25 8.49 3.90
CA VAL A 88 -1.18 8.38 5.36
C VAL A 88 -2.41 7.62 5.89
N PRO A 89 -2.30 6.92 7.04
CA PRO A 89 -3.39 6.11 7.59
C PRO A 89 -4.71 6.86 7.80
N THR A 90 -4.66 8.17 8.09
CA THR A 90 -5.86 9.00 8.24
C THR A 90 -6.71 9.06 6.98
N GLN A 91 -6.09 9.05 5.80
CA GLN A 91 -6.81 9.11 4.53
C GLN A 91 -7.68 7.85 4.31
N THR A 92 -7.14 6.67 4.58
CA THR A 92 -7.96 5.43 4.49
C THR A 92 -9.05 5.38 5.55
N TRP A 93 -8.81 5.99 6.72
CA TRP A 93 -9.81 6.11 7.77
C TRP A 93 -10.93 7.07 7.40
N ASP A 94 -10.60 8.23 6.82
CA ASP A 94 -11.59 9.20 6.33
C ASP A 94 -12.51 8.60 5.26
N LEU A 95 -11.94 7.79 4.34
CA LEU A 95 -12.75 7.05 3.36
C LEU A 95 -13.71 6.06 4.04
N LEU A 96 -13.23 5.30 5.02
CA LEU A 96 -14.03 4.31 5.73
C LEU A 96 -15.20 4.96 6.49
N THR A 97 -14.94 6.08 7.15
CA THR A 97 -15.90 6.73 8.03
C THR A 97 -16.77 7.80 7.36
N HIS A 98 -16.59 8.00 6.05
CA HIS A 98 -17.37 8.99 5.30
C HIS A 98 -18.87 8.61 5.31
N PRO A 99 -19.78 9.54 5.66
CA PRO A 99 -21.20 9.23 5.80
C PRO A 99 -21.87 8.76 4.50
N ASP A 100 -21.33 9.19 3.37
CA ASP A 100 -21.87 8.85 2.04
C ASP A 100 -21.11 7.71 1.37
N ARG A 101 -20.19 7.02 2.07
CA ARG A 101 -19.35 5.96 1.49
C ARG A 101 -20.14 4.92 0.70
N ASP A 102 -21.25 4.47 1.26
CA ASP A 102 -22.08 3.40 0.71
C ASP A 102 -22.88 3.81 -0.52
N LYS A 103 -22.81 5.10 -0.93
CA LYS A 103 -23.41 5.60 -2.17
C LYS A 103 -22.52 5.38 -3.40
N TYR A 104 -21.24 5.02 -3.20
CA TYR A 104 -20.25 4.88 -4.26
C TYR A 104 -19.93 3.42 -4.56
N ASP A 105 -19.70 3.12 -5.83
CA ASP A 105 -19.15 1.82 -6.26
C ASP A 105 -17.65 1.76 -6.00
N LEU A 106 -17.26 1.06 -4.94
CA LEU A 106 -15.89 0.88 -4.53
C LEU A 106 -15.34 -0.51 -4.89
N SER A 107 -16.00 -1.24 -5.79
CA SER A 107 -15.64 -2.63 -6.15
C SER A 107 -14.25 -2.77 -6.79
N SER A 108 -13.75 -1.68 -7.41
CA SER A 108 -12.40 -1.64 -7.96
C SER A 108 -11.29 -1.50 -6.91
N PHE A 109 -11.63 -1.06 -5.68
CA PHE A 109 -10.68 -0.66 -4.66
C PHE A 109 -10.15 -1.89 -3.90
N LYS A 110 -8.88 -2.25 -4.12
CA LYS A 110 -8.27 -3.50 -3.64
C LYS A 110 -7.10 -3.31 -2.69
N GLU A 111 -6.42 -2.15 -2.72
CA GLU A 111 -5.22 -1.90 -1.92
C GLU A 111 -5.36 -0.62 -1.07
N LEU A 112 -5.23 -0.78 0.24
CA LEU A 112 -5.30 0.27 1.25
C LEU A 112 -3.93 0.48 1.90
N SER A 113 -2.96 0.94 1.10
CA SER A 113 -1.59 1.15 1.56
C SER A 113 -1.46 2.41 2.40
N GLY A 114 -0.77 2.30 3.53
CA GLY A 114 -0.45 3.41 4.41
C GLY A 114 1.03 3.48 4.74
N GLY A 115 1.52 4.67 5.05
CA GLY A 115 2.88 4.92 5.49
C GLY A 115 3.07 6.34 5.98
N GLY A 116 4.27 6.67 6.46
CA GLY A 116 4.60 8.01 6.94
C GLY A 116 4.01 8.39 8.31
N ALA A 117 3.12 7.56 8.85
CA ALA A 117 2.55 7.70 10.20
C ALA A 117 2.09 6.33 10.73
N PRO A 118 2.03 6.14 12.06
CA PRO A 118 1.48 4.92 12.64
C PRO A 118 -0.02 4.82 12.39
N ARG A 119 -0.51 3.58 12.21
CA ARG A 119 -1.94 3.28 12.14
C ARG A 119 -2.36 2.59 13.44
N PRO A 120 -3.42 3.05 14.11
CA PRO A 120 -3.96 2.34 15.27
C PRO A 120 -4.34 0.90 14.91
N PRO A 121 -3.93 -0.11 15.70
CA PRO A 121 -4.17 -1.52 15.38
C PRO A 121 -5.63 -1.85 15.14
N GLU A 122 -6.55 -1.23 15.87
CA GLU A 122 -7.99 -1.41 15.72
C GLU A 122 -8.55 -0.92 14.37
N HIS A 123 -7.82 -0.03 13.66
CA HIS A 123 -8.22 0.44 12.34
C HIS A 123 -8.00 -0.65 11.27
N VAL A 124 -7.01 -1.53 11.45
CA VAL A 124 -6.65 -2.54 10.45
C VAL A 124 -7.82 -3.48 10.17
N LYS A 125 -8.41 -4.04 11.24
CA LYS A 125 -9.58 -4.90 11.12
C LYS A 125 -10.79 -4.15 10.55
N LYS A 126 -11.06 -2.93 11.04
CA LYS A 126 -12.19 -2.12 10.56
C LYS A 126 -12.07 -1.77 9.07
N LEU A 127 -10.85 -1.50 8.58
CA LEU A 127 -10.59 -1.28 7.16
C LEU A 127 -10.87 -2.55 6.35
N LYS A 128 -10.40 -3.72 6.82
CA LYS A 128 -10.68 -5.00 6.15
C LYS A 128 -12.17 -5.31 6.12
N ASP A 129 -12.87 -5.14 7.23
CA ASP A 129 -14.30 -5.40 7.33
C ASP A 129 -15.14 -4.40 6.50
N GLY A 130 -14.67 -3.15 6.42
CA GLY A 130 -15.37 -2.08 5.69
C GLY A 130 -15.11 -2.05 4.18
N PHE A 131 -13.99 -2.61 3.73
CA PHE A 131 -13.64 -2.74 2.31
C PHE A 131 -13.34 -4.21 2.02
N ASN A 132 -14.39 -5.03 1.94
CA ASN A 132 -14.33 -6.50 1.92
C ASN A 132 -13.30 -7.09 0.97
N ASP A 133 -13.13 -6.47 -0.21
CA ASP A 133 -12.21 -6.91 -1.24
C ASP A 133 -10.84 -6.23 -1.17
N ALA A 134 -10.64 -5.30 -0.25
CA ALA A 134 -9.39 -4.56 -0.16
C ALA A 134 -8.49 -5.10 0.97
N GLU A 135 -7.18 -5.04 0.71
CA GLU A 135 -6.16 -5.49 1.65
C GLU A 135 -5.45 -4.26 2.26
N PRO A 136 -5.56 -4.07 3.58
CA PRO A 136 -4.79 -3.05 4.27
C PRO A 136 -3.31 -3.45 4.32
N SER A 137 -2.45 -2.46 4.18
CA SER A 137 -1.01 -2.63 4.36
C SER A 137 -0.40 -1.41 5.03
N ILE A 138 0.79 -1.56 5.58
CA ILE A 138 1.56 -0.45 6.12
C ILE A 138 3.04 -0.62 5.79
N GLY A 139 3.69 0.50 5.43
CA GLY A 139 5.13 0.59 5.24
C GLY A 139 5.73 1.58 6.23
N TYR A 140 6.88 1.24 6.75
CA TYR A 140 7.74 2.17 7.49
C TYR A 140 8.97 2.49 6.65
N GLY A 141 9.35 3.73 6.66
CA GLY A 141 10.55 4.21 5.97
C GLY A 141 10.83 5.67 6.30
N LEU A 142 12.01 6.11 5.90
CA LEU A 142 12.52 7.46 6.10
C LEU A 142 12.87 8.09 4.75
N THR A 143 13.07 9.40 4.73
CA THR A 143 13.62 10.09 3.55
C THR A 143 14.99 9.52 3.19
N GLU A 144 15.80 9.21 4.19
CA GLU A 144 17.14 8.66 4.08
C GLU A 144 17.16 7.23 3.52
N THR A 145 16.06 6.52 3.61
CA THR A 145 15.89 5.16 3.05
C THR A 145 15.05 5.13 1.75
N ASN A 146 14.85 6.29 1.11
CA ASN A 146 13.99 6.43 -0.08
C ASN A 146 12.57 5.87 0.13
N ALA A 147 11.97 6.12 1.28
CA ALA A 147 10.67 5.63 1.74
C ALA A 147 10.57 4.12 2.01
N ALA A 148 11.63 3.35 1.76
CA ALA A 148 11.62 1.91 1.96
C ALA A 148 12.40 1.53 3.23
N GLY A 149 11.77 0.82 4.14
CA GLY A 149 12.36 0.27 5.35
C GLY A 149 11.76 -1.10 5.62
N THR A 150 10.56 -1.12 6.18
CA THR A 150 9.82 -2.35 6.43
C THR A 150 8.44 -2.31 5.79
N LEU A 151 7.83 -3.48 5.65
CA LEU A 151 6.51 -3.63 5.05
C LEU A 151 5.72 -4.73 5.76
N ASN A 152 4.45 -4.44 6.08
CA ASN A 152 3.50 -5.39 6.61
C ASN A 152 2.27 -5.46 5.69
N LEU A 153 1.96 -6.64 5.19
CA LEU A 153 0.98 -6.86 4.14
C LEU A 153 -0.01 -7.98 4.47
N GLY A 154 -1.22 -7.85 3.94
CA GLY A 154 -2.19 -8.94 3.86
C GLY A 154 -2.47 -9.61 5.20
N LYS A 155 -2.39 -10.93 5.24
CA LYS A 155 -2.69 -11.74 6.44
C LYS A 155 -1.74 -11.44 7.60
N ASP A 156 -0.46 -11.18 7.35
CA ASP A 156 0.50 -10.85 8.40
C ASP A 156 0.12 -9.55 9.10
N TYR A 157 -0.35 -8.56 8.34
CA TYR A 157 -0.79 -7.30 8.93
C TYR A 157 -2.07 -7.45 9.76
N LEU A 158 -2.99 -8.32 9.35
CA LEU A 158 -4.18 -8.63 10.13
C LEU A 158 -3.86 -9.37 11.44
N LEU A 159 -2.85 -10.23 11.43
CA LEU A 159 -2.39 -10.97 12.61
C LEU A 159 -1.53 -10.11 13.54
N HIS A 160 -0.75 -9.18 12.99
CA HIS A 160 0.18 -8.32 13.72
C HIS A 160 -0.07 -6.84 13.42
N PRO A 161 -1.27 -6.29 13.78
CA PRO A 161 -1.68 -4.95 13.36
C PRO A 161 -0.88 -3.81 14.01
N GLY A 162 -0.15 -4.09 15.07
CA GLY A 162 0.76 -3.14 15.73
C GLY A 162 2.17 -3.12 15.14
N SER A 163 2.48 -4.04 14.22
CA SER A 163 3.79 -4.14 13.60
C SER A 163 3.86 -3.35 12.29
N CYS A 164 4.99 -2.69 12.05
CA CYS A 164 5.33 -2.11 10.74
C CYS A 164 5.92 -3.12 9.75
N GLY A 165 6.02 -4.39 10.15
CA GLY A 165 6.43 -5.51 9.30
C GLY A 165 7.93 -5.78 9.32
N ARG A 166 8.41 -6.40 8.25
CA ARG A 166 9.78 -6.89 8.12
C ARG A 166 10.57 -6.06 7.11
N ALA A 167 11.89 -6.08 7.23
CA ALA A 167 12.80 -5.57 6.21
C ALA A 167 12.41 -6.08 4.82
N ILE A 168 12.71 -5.29 3.79
CA ILE A 168 12.40 -5.60 2.40
C ILE A 168 13.69 -6.12 1.72
N PRO A 169 13.97 -7.43 1.72
CA PRO A 169 15.19 -7.94 1.10
C PRO A 169 15.10 -7.83 -0.45
N PRO A 170 16.23 -7.70 -1.15
CA PRO A 170 17.60 -7.51 -0.64
C PRO A 170 17.96 -6.04 -0.37
N VAL A 171 17.02 -5.16 -0.22
CA VAL A 171 17.19 -3.70 -0.34
C VAL A 171 17.36 -3.01 0.98
N THR A 172 16.69 -3.52 2.02
CA THR A 172 16.81 -3.00 3.37
C THR A 172 17.23 -4.09 4.31
N ASP A 173 18.13 -3.73 5.20
CA ASP A 173 18.47 -4.49 6.39
C ASP A 173 18.09 -3.67 7.62
N VAL A 174 17.54 -4.32 8.63
CA VAL A 174 17.06 -3.66 9.85
C VAL A 174 17.76 -4.30 11.04
N ALA A 175 18.39 -3.48 11.83
CA ALA A 175 19.04 -3.90 13.07
C ALA A 175 18.54 -3.05 14.25
N ILE A 176 18.45 -3.69 15.42
CA ILE A 176 18.20 -2.99 16.68
C ILE A 176 19.53 -2.78 17.35
N ILE A 177 19.77 -1.56 17.82
CA ILE A 177 20.98 -1.19 18.53
C ILE A 177 20.62 -0.63 19.91
N ASP A 178 21.47 -0.90 20.90
CA ASP A 178 21.37 -0.29 22.22
C ASP A 178 21.90 1.15 22.25
N GLU A 179 21.85 1.80 23.40
CA GLU A 179 22.35 3.16 23.61
C GLU A 179 23.88 3.31 23.41
N ASN A 180 24.62 2.19 23.41
CA ASN A 180 26.06 2.13 23.19
C ASN A 180 26.41 1.71 21.75
N TRP A 181 25.43 1.68 20.84
CA TRP A 181 25.57 1.28 19.45
C TRP A 181 25.95 -0.21 19.24
N ASN A 182 25.69 -1.09 20.21
CA ASN A 182 25.85 -2.52 20.02
C ASN A 182 24.59 -3.12 19.42
N PHE A 183 24.75 -4.11 18.56
CA PHE A 183 23.64 -4.88 18.06
C PHE A 183 22.95 -5.66 19.17
N VAL A 184 21.63 -5.58 19.23
CA VAL A 184 20.80 -6.35 20.16
C VAL A 184 20.38 -7.63 19.46
N GLU A 185 20.95 -8.75 19.89
CA GLU A 185 20.63 -10.09 19.36
C GLU A 185 19.38 -10.69 20.02
N ASP A 186 18.29 -9.96 20.13
CA ASP A 186 17.02 -10.54 20.60
C ASP A 186 16.11 -10.82 19.40
N PRO A 187 15.87 -12.10 19.05
CA PRO A 187 14.95 -12.44 17.97
C PRO A 187 13.49 -12.03 18.24
N LYS A 188 13.16 -11.62 19.47
CA LYS A 188 11.85 -11.06 19.81
C LYS A 188 11.77 -9.53 19.66
N ALA A 189 12.91 -8.88 19.49
CA ALA A 189 12.99 -7.43 19.30
C ALA A 189 12.83 -7.01 17.84
N VAL A 190 12.80 -7.93 16.91
CA VAL A 190 12.45 -7.69 15.50
C VAL A 190 10.94 -7.77 15.38
N VAL A 191 10.29 -6.65 15.52
CA VAL A 191 8.82 -6.51 15.44
C VAL A 191 8.37 -6.38 14.00
#